data_8d76d4a69cd1eee9f08d567d03036bef
#
_entry.id   8d76d4a69cd1eee9f08d567d03036bef
#
_cell.length_a   1.000
_cell.length_b   1.000
_cell.length_c   1.000
_cell.angle_alpha   90.00
_cell.angle_beta   90.00
_cell.angle_gamma   90.00
#
_symmetry.space_group_name_H-M   'P 1'
#
loop_
_entity.id
_entity.type
_entity.pdbx_description
1 polymer ?
#
loop_
_entity_poly.entity_id
_entity_poly.type
_entity_poly.pdbx_seq_one_letter_code
_entity_poly.pdbx_strand_id
1 'polypeptide(L)'
;MSYHDYISDATLQYLMQQYPEHTPAWLKTFEREVGRLEALWSVRVEGYERDSRFGTILYGQSETYGKVAVKIVPWFSPRLKGEVYCYHHLPYKEMCPLYAVDEKLGAMLLKYVEIQENPDPDKKEAAIAALYAQRRPATAEDERHVPCYEDVLAGVSANALKEIARTGDAGYAHLALSIERAEKAMAEFKHSERYLIHGDAHAFNLLEEGDSCLMIDPLGYIAPFAFEWARYLGTAMKEKPLPADFFRSIVLRLTQNNAPLEEALRAFAIDTTLRACNTFIEGNTYQEICFAADWARRAWDYYDALKHT
;
A
#
# COMPACT_ATOMS: atom_id res chain seq x y z
N MET A 1 -10.74 -30.24 -3.62
CA MET A 1 -10.06 -29.30 -2.68
C MET A 1 -11.09 -28.36 -2.09
N SER A 2 -10.97 -27.97 -0.84
CA SER A 2 -11.87 -27.00 -0.21
C SER A 2 -11.31 -25.58 -0.38
N TYR A 3 -12.18 -24.55 -0.45
CA TYR A 3 -11.70 -23.16 -0.53
C TYR A 3 -10.72 -22.80 0.61
N HIS A 4 -10.79 -23.48 1.74
CA HIS A 4 -9.81 -23.37 2.84
C HIS A 4 -8.38 -23.71 2.41
N ASP A 5 -8.21 -24.45 1.30
CA ASP A 5 -6.88 -24.77 0.77
C ASP A 5 -6.22 -23.59 0.03
N TYR A 6 -7.00 -22.52 -0.27
CA TYR A 6 -6.55 -21.39 -1.10
C TYR A 6 -6.72 -20.02 -0.45
N ILE A 7 -7.48 -19.89 0.64
CA ILE A 7 -7.81 -18.60 1.25
C ILE A 7 -7.27 -18.58 2.67
N SER A 8 -6.47 -17.58 3.00
CA SER A 8 -5.96 -17.41 4.36
C SER A 8 -7.09 -17.03 5.34
N ASP A 9 -6.93 -17.38 6.62
CA ASP A 9 -7.87 -16.98 7.66
C ASP A 9 -7.99 -15.45 7.76
N ALA A 10 -6.88 -14.74 7.57
CA ALA A 10 -6.85 -13.26 7.57
C ALA A 10 -7.69 -12.68 6.43
N THR A 11 -7.56 -13.23 5.20
CA THR A 11 -8.41 -12.84 4.06
C THR A 11 -9.88 -13.12 4.34
N LEU A 12 -10.20 -14.32 4.83
CA LEU A 12 -11.58 -14.70 5.12
C LEU A 12 -12.20 -13.79 6.18
N GLN A 13 -11.49 -13.53 7.27
CA GLN A 13 -11.95 -12.63 8.33
C GLN A 13 -12.20 -11.21 7.78
N TYR A 14 -11.26 -10.66 7.02
CA TYR A 14 -11.40 -9.35 6.41
C TYR A 14 -12.64 -9.27 5.49
N LEU A 15 -12.80 -10.25 4.59
CA LEU A 15 -13.91 -10.26 3.65
C LEU A 15 -15.27 -10.43 4.34
N MET A 16 -15.35 -11.27 5.36
CA MET A 16 -16.58 -11.46 6.15
C MET A 16 -16.94 -10.20 6.96
N GLN A 17 -15.95 -9.44 7.42
CA GLN A 17 -16.17 -8.19 8.12
C GLN A 17 -16.60 -7.05 7.20
N GLN A 18 -15.93 -6.90 6.05
CA GLN A 18 -16.16 -5.78 5.14
C GLN A 18 -17.32 -6.01 4.17
N TYR A 19 -17.56 -7.28 3.77
CA TYR A 19 -18.52 -7.66 2.74
C TYR A 19 -19.36 -8.90 3.14
N PRO A 20 -20.02 -8.89 4.31
CA PRO A 20 -20.71 -10.06 4.85
C PRO A 20 -21.79 -10.64 3.92
N GLU A 21 -22.44 -9.80 3.12
CA GLU A 21 -23.51 -10.21 2.22
C GLU A 21 -22.99 -10.90 0.94
N HIS A 22 -21.80 -10.55 0.47
CA HIS A 22 -21.23 -11.03 -0.79
C HIS A 22 -20.28 -12.21 -0.61
N THR A 23 -19.51 -12.21 0.48
CA THR A 23 -18.46 -13.20 0.73
C THR A 23 -18.94 -14.65 0.68
N PRO A 24 -20.08 -15.05 1.29
CA PRO A 24 -20.54 -16.44 1.22
C PRO A 24 -20.89 -16.91 -0.20
N ALA A 25 -21.38 -16.03 -1.06
CA ALA A 25 -21.69 -16.35 -2.46
C ALA A 25 -20.40 -16.54 -3.27
N TRP A 26 -19.40 -15.68 -3.07
CA TRP A 26 -18.09 -15.78 -3.71
C TRP A 26 -17.36 -17.07 -3.30
N LEU A 27 -17.34 -17.42 -2.03
CA LEU A 27 -16.72 -18.65 -1.53
C LEU A 27 -17.28 -19.92 -2.20
N LYS A 28 -18.60 -19.96 -2.47
CA LYS A 28 -19.24 -21.10 -3.15
C LYS A 28 -18.75 -21.31 -4.59
N THR A 29 -18.24 -20.27 -5.24
CA THR A 29 -17.81 -20.33 -6.64
C THR A 29 -16.29 -20.36 -6.77
N PHE A 30 -15.56 -20.07 -5.71
CA PHE A 30 -14.12 -19.80 -5.72
C PHE A 30 -13.30 -20.96 -6.33
N GLU A 31 -13.53 -22.21 -5.91
CA GLU A 31 -12.81 -23.37 -6.45
C GLU A 31 -13.02 -23.54 -7.97
N ARG A 32 -14.25 -23.35 -8.41
CA ARG A 32 -14.57 -23.39 -9.83
C ARG A 32 -13.88 -22.26 -10.60
N GLU A 33 -13.78 -21.07 -9.99
CA GLU A 33 -13.12 -19.91 -10.57
C GLU A 33 -11.61 -20.14 -10.68
N VAL A 34 -10.98 -20.71 -9.64
CA VAL A 34 -9.57 -21.13 -9.71
C VAL A 34 -9.34 -22.10 -10.85
N GLY A 35 -10.13 -23.18 -10.97
CA GLY A 35 -10.00 -24.13 -12.07
C GLY A 35 -10.21 -23.52 -13.48
N ARG A 36 -11.04 -22.47 -13.58
CA ARG A 36 -11.19 -21.71 -14.84
C ARG A 36 -9.95 -20.88 -15.16
N LEU A 37 -9.33 -20.25 -14.15
CA LEU A 37 -8.10 -19.48 -14.33
C LEU A 37 -6.92 -20.39 -14.70
N GLU A 38 -6.82 -21.57 -14.09
CA GLU A 38 -5.82 -22.58 -14.46
C GLU A 38 -5.93 -22.96 -15.95
N ALA A 39 -7.15 -23.22 -16.41
CA ALA A 39 -7.39 -23.56 -17.80
C ALA A 39 -7.15 -22.36 -18.74
N LEU A 40 -7.60 -21.15 -18.36
CA LEU A 40 -7.50 -19.94 -19.18
C LEU A 40 -6.05 -19.51 -19.41
N TRP A 41 -5.21 -19.61 -18.39
CA TRP A 41 -3.84 -19.13 -18.42
C TRP A 41 -2.79 -20.24 -18.51
N SER A 42 -3.22 -21.49 -18.68
CA SER A 42 -2.34 -22.67 -18.68
C SER A 42 -1.40 -22.67 -17.46
N VAL A 43 -2.00 -22.44 -16.29
CA VAL A 43 -1.31 -22.41 -14.99
C VAL A 43 -1.70 -23.64 -14.20
N ARG A 44 -0.72 -24.30 -13.60
CA ARG A 44 -0.95 -25.31 -12.56
C ARG A 44 -0.66 -24.67 -11.20
N VAL A 45 -1.69 -24.46 -10.40
CA VAL A 45 -1.56 -23.95 -9.03
C VAL A 45 -0.86 -24.97 -8.15
N GLU A 46 0.15 -24.54 -7.39
CA GLU A 46 0.97 -25.37 -6.50
C GLU A 46 0.79 -25.02 -5.02
N GLY A 47 0.30 -23.81 -4.75
CA GLY A 47 0.06 -23.36 -3.38
C GLY A 47 -0.50 -21.94 -3.31
N TYR A 48 -0.55 -21.38 -2.09
CA TYR A 48 -1.08 -20.04 -1.84
C TYR A 48 -0.29 -19.32 -0.75
N GLU A 49 -0.38 -17.97 -0.75
CA GLU A 49 0.23 -17.12 0.25
C GLU A 49 -0.68 -17.01 1.48
N ARG A 50 -0.15 -17.39 2.66
CA ARG A 50 -0.92 -17.49 3.91
C ARG A 50 -1.16 -16.13 4.58
N ASP A 51 -0.31 -15.16 4.34
CA ASP A 51 -0.36 -13.85 5.01
C ASP A 51 -1.10 -12.78 4.18
N SER A 52 -1.71 -13.18 3.06
CA SER A 52 -2.54 -12.29 2.27
C SER A 52 -3.80 -11.90 3.05
N ARG A 53 -4.16 -10.60 3.01
CA ARG A 53 -5.30 -10.05 3.76
C ARG A 53 -6.45 -9.59 2.85
N PHE A 54 -6.14 -8.98 1.71
CA PHE A 54 -7.13 -8.27 0.89
C PHE A 54 -7.62 -9.05 -0.32
N GLY A 55 -7.11 -10.23 -0.51
CA GLY A 55 -7.42 -11.14 -1.60
C GLY A 55 -6.63 -12.42 -1.42
N THR A 56 -6.71 -13.31 -2.37
CA THR A 56 -5.95 -14.56 -2.37
C THR A 56 -4.83 -14.46 -3.39
N ILE A 57 -3.64 -14.88 -2.99
CA ILE A 57 -2.48 -14.99 -3.87
C ILE A 57 -2.11 -16.47 -3.97
N LEU A 58 -2.32 -17.03 -5.17
CA LEU A 58 -1.91 -18.38 -5.52
C LEU A 58 -0.57 -18.30 -6.25
N TYR A 59 0.27 -19.30 -6.09
CA TYR A 59 1.47 -19.44 -6.90
C TYR A 59 1.47 -20.77 -7.63
N GLY A 60 2.14 -20.81 -8.78
CA GLY A 60 2.15 -21.99 -9.62
C GLY A 60 3.05 -21.86 -10.83
N GLN A 61 2.91 -22.82 -11.73
CA GLN A 61 3.71 -22.93 -12.92
C GLN A 61 2.83 -22.72 -14.18
N SER A 62 3.21 -21.73 -14.99
CA SER A 62 2.63 -21.52 -16.32
C SER A 62 3.53 -22.11 -17.40
N GLU A 63 2.94 -22.72 -18.42
CA GLU A 63 3.68 -23.22 -19.59
C GLU A 63 4.34 -22.06 -20.38
N THR A 64 3.71 -20.89 -20.37
CA THR A 64 4.17 -19.71 -21.14
C THR A 64 5.15 -18.82 -20.35
N TYR A 65 4.88 -18.60 -19.06
CA TYR A 65 5.56 -17.58 -18.27
C TYR A 65 6.46 -18.13 -17.17
N GLY A 66 6.52 -19.47 -17.02
CA GLY A 66 7.28 -20.10 -15.93
C GLY A 66 6.56 -19.92 -14.58
N LYS A 67 7.28 -19.61 -13.52
CA LYS A 67 6.70 -19.43 -12.18
C LYS A 67 5.90 -18.14 -12.12
N VAL A 68 4.63 -18.23 -11.70
CA VAL A 68 3.67 -17.13 -11.70
C VAL A 68 2.95 -17.00 -10.37
N ALA A 69 2.44 -15.80 -10.10
CA ALA A 69 1.47 -15.52 -9.05
C ALA A 69 0.12 -15.18 -9.68
N VAL A 70 -0.95 -15.77 -9.14
CA VAL A 70 -2.33 -15.45 -9.51
C VAL A 70 -2.97 -14.75 -8.31
N LYS A 71 -3.15 -13.44 -8.42
CA LYS A 71 -3.85 -12.64 -7.40
C LYS A 71 -5.33 -12.60 -7.73
N ILE A 72 -6.17 -13.02 -6.77
CA ILE A 72 -7.62 -13.00 -6.90
C ILE A 72 -8.20 -12.03 -5.88
N VAL A 73 -8.77 -10.94 -6.37
CA VAL A 73 -9.49 -9.93 -5.58
C VAL A 73 -10.98 -10.13 -5.85
N PRO A 74 -11.83 -10.30 -4.83
CA PRO A 74 -13.25 -10.52 -5.07
C PRO A 74 -13.86 -9.42 -5.94
N TRP A 75 -14.73 -9.80 -6.89
CA TRP A 75 -15.35 -8.89 -7.87
C TRP A 75 -16.12 -7.71 -7.24
N PHE A 76 -16.56 -7.86 -6.02
CA PHE A 76 -17.25 -6.81 -5.25
C PHE A 76 -16.29 -5.84 -4.52
N SER A 77 -15.00 -6.14 -4.50
CA SER A 77 -13.98 -5.24 -3.96
C SER A 77 -13.63 -4.15 -4.98
N PRO A 78 -13.63 -2.88 -4.62
CA PRO A 78 -13.28 -1.79 -5.55
C PRO A 78 -11.78 -1.76 -5.88
N ARG A 79 -10.94 -2.53 -5.19
CA ARG A 79 -9.47 -2.47 -5.29
C ARG A 79 -8.94 -2.90 -6.65
N LEU A 80 -9.54 -3.94 -7.27
CA LEU A 80 -9.02 -4.53 -8.50
C LEU A 80 -8.80 -3.51 -9.62
N LYS A 81 -9.80 -2.66 -9.88
CA LYS A 81 -9.74 -1.73 -11.03
C LYS A 81 -8.62 -0.71 -10.91
N GLY A 82 -8.45 -0.14 -9.73
CA GLY A 82 -7.37 0.81 -9.47
C GLY A 82 -5.99 0.14 -9.54
N GLU A 83 -5.86 -1.07 -9.01
CA GLU A 83 -4.62 -1.84 -9.06
C GLU A 83 -4.23 -2.21 -10.48
N VAL A 84 -5.15 -2.75 -11.29
CA VAL A 84 -4.94 -3.06 -12.71
C VAL A 84 -4.57 -1.80 -13.49
N TYR A 85 -5.27 -0.70 -13.23
CA TYR A 85 -4.94 0.58 -13.86
C TYR A 85 -3.49 0.98 -13.58
N CYS A 86 -3.04 0.87 -12.33
CA CYS A 86 -1.68 1.21 -11.92
C CYS A 86 -0.63 0.33 -12.60
N TYR A 87 -0.85 -0.99 -12.70
CA TYR A 87 0.07 -1.88 -13.43
C TYR A 87 0.28 -1.47 -14.88
N HIS A 88 -0.73 -0.89 -15.54
CA HIS A 88 -0.63 -0.45 -16.93
C HIS A 88 -0.12 0.98 -17.12
N HIS A 89 -0.25 1.85 -16.12
CA HIS A 89 -0.05 3.29 -16.30
C HIS A 89 1.04 3.92 -15.43
N LEU A 90 1.49 3.23 -14.37
CA LEU A 90 2.66 3.66 -13.61
C LEU A 90 3.91 3.61 -14.51
N PRO A 91 4.72 4.68 -14.53
CA PRO A 91 5.87 4.76 -15.44
C PRO A 91 7.11 4.01 -14.92
N TYR A 92 7.00 3.25 -13.84
CA TYR A 92 8.12 2.66 -13.13
C TYR A 92 8.57 1.35 -13.77
N LYS A 93 9.84 1.25 -14.11
CA LYS A 93 10.46 0.02 -14.65
C LYS A 93 10.49 -1.11 -13.62
N GLU A 94 10.44 -0.73 -12.35
CA GLU A 94 10.44 -1.61 -11.20
C GLU A 94 9.06 -2.26 -10.95
N MET A 95 8.03 -1.93 -11.72
CA MET A 95 6.74 -2.61 -11.57
C MET A 95 6.85 -4.09 -11.94
N CYS A 96 6.29 -4.94 -11.07
CA CYS A 96 6.19 -6.38 -11.34
C CYS A 96 5.41 -6.61 -12.64
N PRO A 97 5.90 -7.45 -13.57
CA PRO A 97 5.20 -7.74 -14.82
C PRO A 97 3.79 -8.30 -14.59
N LEU A 98 2.79 -7.64 -15.14
CA LEU A 98 1.42 -8.11 -15.26
C LEU A 98 1.26 -8.80 -16.61
N TYR A 99 0.98 -10.11 -16.62
CA TYR A 99 0.88 -10.92 -17.83
C TYR A 99 -0.54 -10.98 -18.40
N ALA A 100 -1.54 -11.06 -17.52
CA ALA A 100 -2.94 -11.14 -17.93
C ALA A 100 -3.88 -10.67 -16.82
N VAL A 101 -5.09 -10.28 -17.20
CA VAL A 101 -6.18 -9.88 -16.30
C VAL A 101 -7.47 -10.55 -16.73
N ASP A 102 -8.25 -11.05 -15.79
CA ASP A 102 -9.67 -11.37 -15.97
C ASP A 102 -10.50 -10.57 -14.96
N GLU A 103 -11.03 -9.42 -15.41
CA GLU A 103 -11.81 -8.52 -14.55
C GLU A 103 -13.11 -9.17 -14.05
N LYS A 104 -13.68 -10.13 -14.78
CA LYS A 104 -14.93 -10.81 -14.39
C LYS A 104 -14.71 -11.75 -13.23
N LEU A 105 -13.56 -12.40 -13.18
CA LEU A 105 -13.15 -13.27 -12.09
C LEU A 105 -12.37 -12.49 -10.99
N GLY A 106 -12.07 -11.23 -11.25
CA GLY A 106 -11.29 -10.42 -10.30
C GLY A 106 -9.84 -10.86 -10.20
N ALA A 107 -9.23 -11.35 -11.28
CA ALA A 107 -7.94 -12.02 -11.21
C ALA A 107 -6.88 -11.35 -12.07
N MET A 108 -5.64 -11.38 -11.58
CA MET A 108 -4.42 -10.93 -12.26
C MET A 108 -3.39 -12.04 -12.28
N LEU A 109 -2.74 -12.23 -13.43
CA LEU A 109 -1.58 -13.11 -13.58
C LEU A 109 -0.31 -12.26 -13.59
N LEU A 110 0.53 -12.46 -12.60
CA LEU A 110 1.73 -11.68 -12.34
C LEU A 110 2.96 -12.57 -12.41
N LYS A 111 4.12 -11.96 -12.64
CA LYS A 111 5.40 -12.64 -12.39
C LYS A 111 5.48 -13.03 -10.92
N TYR A 112 5.87 -14.26 -10.63
CA TYR A 112 6.23 -14.65 -9.27
C TYR A 112 7.63 -14.16 -8.93
N VAL A 113 7.77 -13.49 -7.80
CA VAL A 113 9.05 -13.08 -7.24
C VAL A 113 9.20 -13.74 -5.87
N GLU A 114 10.32 -14.40 -5.67
CA GLU A 114 10.57 -15.10 -4.41
C GLU A 114 10.87 -14.11 -3.29
N ILE A 115 10.18 -14.29 -2.16
CA ILE A 115 10.41 -13.44 -0.98
C ILE A 115 11.75 -13.86 -0.35
N GLN A 116 12.66 -12.90 -0.24
CA GLN A 116 13.96 -13.13 0.36
C GLN A 116 13.85 -13.12 1.89
N GLU A 117 14.49 -14.10 2.56
CA GLU A 117 14.53 -14.15 4.04
C GLU A 117 15.30 -12.96 4.65
N ASN A 118 16.35 -12.50 3.98
CA ASN A 118 17.21 -11.40 4.42
C ASN A 118 17.31 -10.36 3.31
N PRO A 119 16.29 -9.50 3.15
CA PRO A 119 16.26 -8.49 2.10
C PRO A 119 17.33 -7.42 2.33
N ASP A 120 17.95 -6.97 1.23
CA ASP A 120 18.94 -5.90 1.23
C ASP A 120 18.23 -4.52 1.27
N PRO A 121 18.31 -3.76 2.37
CA PRO A 121 17.68 -2.46 2.47
C PRO A 121 18.24 -1.44 1.47
N ASP A 122 19.51 -1.54 1.07
CA ASP A 122 20.13 -0.60 0.15
C ASP A 122 19.55 -0.75 -1.26
N LYS A 123 19.25 -1.98 -1.69
CA LYS A 123 18.54 -2.24 -2.97
C LYS A 123 17.15 -1.62 -2.97
N LYS A 124 16.43 -1.76 -1.87
CA LYS A 124 15.08 -1.17 -1.73
C LYS A 124 15.14 0.35 -1.73
N GLU A 125 16.06 0.95 -0.99
CA GLU A 125 16.28 2.40 -1.01
C GLU A 125 16.61 2.89 -2.42
N ALA A 126 17.51 2.21 -3.12
CA ALA A 126 17.89 2.56 -4.49
C ALA A 126 16.70 2.48 -5.46
N ALA A 127 15.86 1.44 -5.35
CA ALA A 127 14.66 1.31 -6.16
C ALA A 127 13.68 2.48 -5.92
N ILE A 128 13.37 2.81 -4.67
CA ILE A 128 12.49 3.95 -4.34
C ILE A 128 13.09 5.28 -4.79
N ALA A 129 14.39 5.49 -4.61
CA ALA A 129 15.06 6.72 -5.04
C ALA A 129 14.99 6.89 -6.58
N ALA A 130 15.06 5.79 -7.34
CA ALA A 130 15.00 5.82 -8.79
C ALA A 130 13.62 6.25 -9.35
N LEU A 131 12.54 6.08 -8.60
CA LEU A 131 11.18 6.39 -9.06
C LEU A 131 10.98 7.88 -9.38
N TYR A 132 11.69 8.77 -8.68
CA TYR A 132 11.59 10.21 -8.92
C TYR A 132 11.92 10.58 -10.38
N ALA A 133 12.96 9.99 -10.95
CA ALA A 133 13.37 10.24 -12.32
C ALA A 133 12.38 9.71 -13.38
N GLN A 134 11.54 8.76 -12.99
CA GLN A 134 10.58 8.07 -13.85
C GLN A 134 9.15 8.63 -13.71
N ARG A 135 8.90 9.52 -12.74
CA ARG A 135 7.57 10.04 -12.47
C ARG A 135 6.96 10.74 -13.68
N ARG A 136 5.64 10.68 -13.79
CA ARG A 136 4.88 11.46 -14.76
C ARG A 136 3.75 12.24 -14.09
N PRO A 137 3.46 13.48 -14.54
CA PRO A 137 2.30 14.21 -14.06
C PRO A 137 1.02 13.41 -14.23
N ALA A 138 0.11 13.56 -13.28
CA ALA A 138 -1.22 12.98 -13.37
C ALA A 138 -2.05 13.64 -14.48
N THR A 139 -2.94 12.87 -15.06
CA THR A 139 -3.84 13.29 -16.13
C THR A 139 -5.30 13.21 -15.70
N ALA A 140 -6.21 13.84 -16.41
CA ALA A 140 -7.65 13.70 -16.18
C ALA A 140 -8.16 12.25 -16.34
N GLU A 141 -7.42 11.39 -17.06
CA GLU A 141 -7.71 9.96 -17.15
C GLU A 141 -7.40 9.27 -15.83
N ASP A 142 -6.24 9.56 -15.22
CA ASP A 142 -5.85 8.99 -13.94
C ASP A 142 -6.91 9.30 -12.85
N GLU A 143 -7.44 10.53 -12.82
CA GLU A 143 -8.47 10.97 -11.86
C GLU A 143 -9.78 10.17 -11.95
N ARG A 144 -10.04 9.53 -13.07
CA ARG A 144 -11.22 8.66 -13.24
C ARG A 144 -11.01 7.25 -12.68
N HIS A 145 -9.77 6.85 -12.49
CA HIS A 145 -9.42 5.48 -12.12
C HIS A 145 -8.87 5.33 -10.72
N VAL A 146 -8.20 6.37 -10.21
CA VAL A 146 -7.61 6.35 -8.87
C VAL A 146 -7.94 7.64 -8.11
N PRO A 147 -8.08 7.58 -6.78
CA PRO A 147 -8.46 8.73 -5.97
C PRO A 147 -7.32 9.73 -5.78
N CYS A 148 -7.68 11.00 -5.54
CA CYS A 148 -6.75 11.97 -5.00
C CYS A 148 -6.42 11.64 -3.55
N TYR A 149 -5.17 11.77 -3.17
CA TYR A 149 -4.70 11.44 -1.82
C TYR A 149 -5.40 12.30 -0.74
N GLU A 150 -5.65 13.58 -1.06
CA GLU A 150 -6.38 14.49 -0.17
C GLU A 150 -7.78 14.00 0.17
N ASP A 151 -8.50 13.51 -0.82
CA ASP A 151 -9.88 13.02 -0.63
C ASP A 151 -9.87 11.75 0.25
N VAL A 152 -8.87 10.87 0.05
CA VAL A 152 -8.68 9.69 0.87
C VAL A 152 -8.35 10.09 2.31
N LEU A 153 -7.41 11.03 2.51
CA LEU A 153 -7.06 11.52 3.84
C LEU A 153 -8.29 12.11 4.53
N ALA A 154 -9.03 12.99 3.86
CA ALA A 154 -10.21 13.64 4.44
C ALA A 154 -11.29 12.61 4.83
N GLY A 155 -11.60 11.65 3.96
CA GLY A 155 -12.59 10.61 4.23
C GLY A 155 -12.21 9.69 5.39
N VAL A 156 -10.96 9.24 5.43
CA VAL A 156 -10.43 8.37 6.49
C VAL A 156 -10.35 9.13 7.82
N SER A 157 -9.87 10.38 7.81
CA SER A 157 -9.81 11.25 8.99
C SER A 157 -11.18 11.48 9.59
N ALA A 158 -12.18 11.83 8.78
CA ALA A 158 -13.55 12.05 9.26
C ALA A 158 -14.13 10.79 9.92
N ASN A 159 -13.91 9.62 9.35
CA ASN A 159 -14.34 8.34 9.93
C ASN A 159 -13.62 8.05 11.25
N ALA A 160 -12.31 8.27 11.32
CA ALA A 160 -11.54 8.07 12.55
C ALA A 160 -11.99 9.02 13.66
N LEU A 161 -12.19 10.31 13.38
CA LEU A 161 -12.67 11.29 14.37
C LEU A 161 -14.07 10.96 14.88
N LYS A 162 -14.97 10.51 13.99
CA LYS A 162 -16.30 10.04 14.38
C LYS A 162 -16.24 8.86 15.35
N GLU A 163 -15.36 7.91 15.05
CA GLU A 163 -15.20 6.73 15.90
C GLU A 163 -14.50 7.06 17.22
N ILE A 164 -13.48 7.93 17.24
CA ILE A 164 -12.86 8.45 18.47
C ILE A 164 -13.93 9.11 19.36
N ALA A 165 -14.77 9.98 18.78
CA ALA A 165 -15.84 10.63 19.52
C ALA A 165 -16.84 9.61 20.08
N ARG A 166 -17.14 8.52 19.37
CA ARG A 166 -18.05 7.45 19.81
C ARG A 166 -17.48 6.64 20.98
N THR A 167 -16.17 6.36 20.98
CA THR A 167 -15.53 5.62 22.07
C THR A 167 -15.43 6.43 23.35
N GLY A 168 -15.26 7.75 23.25
CA GLY A 168 -15.00 8.64 24.38
C GLY A 168 -13.69 8.38 25.11
N ASP A 169 -12.77 7.58 24.53
CA ASP A 169 -11.52 7.19 25.16
C ASP A 169 -10.45 8.27 24.96
N ALA A 170 -10.00 8.85 26.06
CA ALA A 170 -8.93 9.86 26.08
C ALA A 170 -7.57 9.33 25.54
N GLY A 171 -7.37 8.03 25.49
CA GLY A 171 -6.18 7.39 24.94
C GLY A 171 -5.97 7.71 23.44
N TYR A 172 -7.04 8.07 22.73
CA TYR A 172 -6.96 8.44 21.30
C TYR A 172 -6.76 9.95 21.04
N ALA A 173 -6.57 10.78 22.07
CA ALA A 173 -6.39 12.22 21.91
C ALA A 173 -5.17 12.57 21.03
N HIS A 174 -4.08 11.79 21.10
CA HIS A 174 -2.90 11.99 20.25
C HIS A 174 -3.20 11.72 18.78
N LEU A 175 -4.05 10.73 18.46
CA LEU A 175 -4.46 10.46 17.09
C LEU A 175 -5.31 11.62 16.55
N ALA A 176 -6.28 12.12 17.34
CA ALA A 176 -7.11 13.26 16.94
C ALA A 176 -6.24 14.50 16.65
N LEU A 177 -5.24 14.79 17.51
CA LEU A 177 -4.31 15.89 17.27
C LEU A 177 -3.46 15.69 16.02
N SER A 178 -3.00 14.45 15.76
CA SER A 178 -2.25 14.13 14.55
C SER A 178 -3.10 14.30 13.28
N ILE A 179 -4.39 13.98 13.34
CA ILE A 179 -5.35 14.19 12.24
C ILE A 179 -5.48 15.69 11.94
N GLU A 180 -5.72 16.52 12.95
CA GLU A 180 -5.84 17.97 12.77
C GLU A 180 -4.57 18.56 12.12
N ARG A 181 -3.40 18.10 12.56
CA ARG A 181 -2.11 18.50 11.98
C ARG A 181 -1.97 18.05 10.53
N ALA A 182 -2.38 16.81 10.21
CA ALA A 182 -2.29 16.25 8.87
C ALA A 182 -3.19 17.02 7.88
N GLU A 183 -4.43 17.32 8.24
CA GLU A 183 -5.35 18.09 7.42
C GLU A 183 -4.81 19.50 7.14
N LYS A 184 -4.31 20.18 8.18
CA LYS A 184 -3.68 21.49 8.03
C LYS A 184 -2.43 21.44 7.15
N ALA A 185 -1.56 20.46 7.36
CA ALA A 185 -0.31 20.33 6.61
C ALA A 185 -0.57 19.89 5.15
N MET A 186 -1.64 19.15 4.87
CA MET A 186 -2.04 18.79 3.51
C MET A 186 -2.35 20.02 2.65
N ALA A 187 -2.89 21.08 3.25
CA ALA A 187 -3.16 22.33 2.54
C ALA A 187 -1.90 23.01 1.97
N GLU A 188 -0.71 22.75 2.54
CA GLU A 188 0.56 23.25 2.03
C GLU A 188 0.94 22.66 0.66
N PHE A 189 0.37 21.50 0.32
CA PHE A 189 0.55 20.85 -0.97
C PHE A 189 -0.44 21.33 -2.05
N LYS A 190 -1.30 22.30 -1.77
CA LYS A 190 -2.38 22.74 -2.67
C LYS A 190 -1.88 23.13 -4.07
N HIS A 191 -0.68 23.67 -4.16
CA HIS A 191 -0.08 24.13 -5.43
C HIS A 191 1.03 23.21 -5.94
N SER A 192 1.29 22.07 -5.27
CA SER A 192 2.28 21.11 -5.72
C SER A 192 1.80 20.37 -6.96
N GLU A 193 2.72 20.05 -7.85
CA GLU A 193 2.44 19.21 -9.00
C GLU A 193 1.97 17.81 -8.54
N ARG A 194 1.01 17.24 -9.27
CA ARG A 194 0.40 15.94 -8.96
C ARG A 194 0.91 14.88 -9.90
N TYR A 195 1.14 13.70 -9.37
CA TYR A 195 1.65 12.54 -10.08
C TYR A 195 0.75 11.35 -9.82
N LEU A 196 0.69 10.43 -10.78
CA LEU A 196 0.22 9.07 -10.50
C LEU A 196 1.33 8.36 -9.74
N ILE A 197 1.07 7.94 -8.51
CA ILE A 197 2.01 7.24 -7.65
C ILE A 197 1.52 5.83 -7.31
N HIS A 198 2.44 4.95 -6.92
CA HIS A 198 2.13 3.61 -6.44
C HIS A 198 1.27 3.65 -5.17
N GLY A 199 1.59 4.56 -4.26
CA GLY A 199 0.80 4.86 -3.07
C GLY A 199 0.88 3.81 -1.95
N ASP A 200 1.56 2.68 -2.19
CA ASP A 200 1.84 1.64 -1.19
C ASP A 200 3.26 1.06 -1.31
N ALA A 201 4.21 1.86 -1.77
CA ALA A 201 5.60 1.49 -2.01
C ALA A 201 6.38 1.29 -0.70
N HIS A 202 5.87 0.46 0.20
CA HIS A 202 6.57 0.10 1.44
C HIS A 202 7.55 -1.06 1.24
N ALA A 203 8.45 -1.27 2.20
CA ALA A 203 9.54 -2.24 2.09
C ALA A 203 9.09 -3.69 1.79
N PHE A 204 7.87 -4.09 2.18
CA PHE A 204 7.33 -5.42 1.90
C PHE A 204 6.71 -5.56 0.49
N ASN A 205 6.39 -4.44 -0.17
CA ASN A 205 5.94 -4.42 -1.56
C ASN A 205 7.09 -4.23 -2.55
N LEU A 206 8.34 -4.24 -2.07
CA LEU A 206 9.57 -4.22 -2.83
C LEU A 206 10.24 -5.59 -2.70
N LEU A 207 10.06 -6.43 -3.72
CA LEU A 207 10.60 -7.78 -3.76
C LEU A 207 11.91 -7.79 -4.55
N GLU A 208 12.97 -8.34 -3.98
CA GLU A 208 14.27 -8.40 -4.64
C GLU A 208 14.28 -9.40 -5.78
N GLU A 209 14.85 -8.98 -6.91
CA GLU A 209 15.10 -9.82 -8.06
C GLU A 209 16.47 -9.49 -8.66
N GLY A 210 17.44 -10.37 -8.50
CA GLY A 210 18.82 -10.13 -8.95
C GLY A 210 19.42 -8.90 -8.27
N ASP A 211 19.84 -7.92 -9.08
CA ASP A 211 20.45 -6.67 -8.59
C ASP A 211 19.45 -5.53 -8.39
N SER A 212 18.15 -5.80 -8.52
CA SER A 212 17.08 -4.80 -8.42
C SER A 212 15.93 -5.25 -7.54
N CYS A 213 14.89 -4.41 -7.44
CA CYS A 213 13.62 -4.78 -6.80
C CYS A 213 12.48 -4.65 -7.81
N LEU A 214 11.45 -5.49 -7.64
CA LEU A 214 10.17 -5.33 -8.30
C LEU A 214 9.11 -4.89 -7.30
N MET A 215 8.25 -3.96 -7.73
CA MET A 215 7.15 -3.42 -6.94
C MET A 215 5.86 -4.17 -7.22
N ILE A 216 5.14 -4.51 -6.17
CA ILE A 216 3.84 -5.21 -6.22
C ILE A 216 2.77 -4.41 -5.46
N ASP A 217 1.52 -4.73 -5.69
CA ASP A 217 0.36 -4.25 -4.91
C ASP A 217 0.18 -2.72 -4.90
N PRO A 218 0.16 -2.04 -6.07
CA PRO A 218 -0.11 -0.61 -6.12
C PRO A 218 -1.54 -0.31 -5.66
N LEU A 219 -1.70 0.65 -4.73
CA LEU A 219 -3.00 1.21 -4.41
C LEU A 219 -3.45 2.24 -5.45
N GLY A 220 -2.51 3.00 -5.96
CA GLY A 220 -2.74 4.09 -6.90
C GLY A 220 -3.35 5.33 -6.24
N TYR A 221 -2.59 6.41 -6.25
CA TYR A 221 -3.10 7.73 -5.84
C TYR A 221 -2.62 8.81 -6.81
N ILE A 222 -3.39 9.89 -6.85
CA ILE A 222 -2.92 11.16 -7.39
C ILE A 222 -2.47 12.02 -6.22
N ALA A 223 -1.16 12.29 -6.15
CA ALA A 223 -0.54 13.00 -5.03
C ALA A 223 0.72 13.76 -5.45
N PRO A 224 1.23 14.69 -4.63
CA PRO A 224 2.61 15.12 -4.70
C PRO A 224 3.57 13.93 -4.58
N PHE A 225 4.68 13.95 -5.33
CA PHE A 225 5.58 12.79 -5.38
C PHE A 225 6.20 12.44 -4.00
N ALA A 226 6.29 13.38 -3.10
CA ALA A 226 6.78 13.17 -1.72
C ALA A 226 6.04 12.04 -0.97
N PHE A 227 4.78 11.75 -1.33
CA PHE A 227 4.01 10.66 -0.71
C PHE A 227 4.50 9.26 -1.13
N GLU A 228 5.17 9.12 -2.26
CA GLU A 228 5.84 7.87 -2.64
C GLU A 228 6.97 7.53 -1.65
N TRP A 229 7.84 8.50 -1.35
CA TRP A 229 8.90 8.31 -0.36
C TRP A 229 8.36 8.14 1.06
N ALA A 230 7.31 8.89 1.40
CA ALA A 230 6.67 8.85 2.71
C ALA A 230 6.25 7.44 3.10
N ARG A 231 5.70 6.70 2.16
CA ARG A 231 5.22 5.34 2.38
C ARG A 231 6.34 4.35 2.70
N TYR A 232 7.47 4.46 2.00
CA TYR A 232 8.66 3.67 2.30
C TYR A 232 9.22 4.01 3.69
N LEU A 233 9.40 5.29 3.99
CA LEU A 233 9.91 5.76 5.28
C LEU A 233 9.07 5.24 6.45
N GLY A 234 7.75 5.22 6.31
CA GLY A 234 6.83 4.75 7.34
C GLY A 234 7.06 3.31 7.75
N THR A 235 7.49 2.45 6.85
CA THR A 235 7.80 1.04 7.15
C THR A 235 9.25 0.81 7.56
N ALA A 236 10.19 1.49 6.92
CA ALA A 236 11.61 1.35 7.25
C ALA A 236 11.94 1.76 8.70
N MET A 237 11.10 2.63 9.30
CA MET A 237 11.31 3.18 10.63
C MET A 237 10.40 2.61 11.72
N LYS A 238 9.40 1.81 11.37
CA LYS A 238 8.37 1.34 12.30
C LYS A 238 8.95 0.54 13.47
N GLU A 239 9.99 -0.23 13.23
CA GLU A 239 10.53 -1.18 14.21
C GLU A 239 11.51 -0.54 15.20
N LYS A 240 12.24 0.50 14.81
CA LYS A 240 13.21 1.18 15.68
C LYS A 240 13.20 2.68 15.43
N PRO A 241 12.91 3.51 16.47
CA PRO A 241 13.11 4.95 16.38
C PRO A 241 14.58 5.25 16.06
N LEU A 242 14.82 5.89 14.93
CA LEU A 242 16.17 6.25 14.52
C LEU A 242 16.56 7.61 15.12
N PRO A 243 17.86 7.85 15.41
CA PRO A 243 18.33 9.19 15.71
C PRO A 243 17.96 10.17 14.58
N ALA A 244 17.60 11.41 14.93
CA ALA A 244 17.12 12.40 13.97
C ALA A 244 18.08 12.61 12.79
N ASP A 245 19.40 12.69 13.05
CA ASP A 245 20.41 12.85 12.01
C ASP A 245 20.47 11.65 11.05
N PHE A 246 20.31 10.44 11.58
CA PHE A 246 20.27 9.24 10.74
C PHE A 246 19.02 9.21 9.88
N PHE A 247 17.86 9.56 10.45
CA PHE A 247 16.62 9.68 9.69
C PHE A 247 16.73 10.75 8.58
N ARG A 248 17.26 11.91 8.89
CA ARG A 248 17.55 12.95 7.91
C ARG A 248 18.40 12.42 6.76
N SER A 249 19.45 11.64 7.06
CA SER A 249 20.33 11.06 6.04
C SER A 249 19.59 10.10 5.10
N ILE A 250 18.66 9.28 5.61
CA ILE A 250 17.81 8.41 4.79
C ILE A 250 16.91 9.25 3.87
N VAL A 251 16.23 10.25 4.40
CA VAL A 251 15.37 11.14 3.61
C VAL A 251 16.17 11.81 2.49
N LEU A 252 17.34 12.32 2.76
CA LEU A 252 18.20 12.94 1.75
C LEU A 252 18.67 11.96 0.66
N ARG A 253 18.99 10.71 1.03
CA ARG A 253 19.33 9.67 0.06
C ARG A 253 18.14 9.32 -0.83
N LEU A 254 16.96 9.10 -0.25
CA LEU A 254 15.75 8.76 -1.00
C LEU A 254 15.34 9.87 -1.97
N THR A 255 15.40 11.11 -1.52
CA THR A 255 15.03 12.25 -2.35
C THR A 255 16.12 12.63 -3.35
N GLN A 256 17.36 12.16 -3.15
CA GLN A 256 18.53 12.56 -3.96
C GLN A 256 18.66 14.08 -4.10
N ASN A 257 18.27 14.84 -3.07
CA ASN A 257 18.16 16.29 -3.07
C ASN A 257 17.21 16.87 -4.15
N ASN A 258 16.30 16.06 -4.71
CA ASN A 258 15.34 16.49 -5.72
C ASN A 258 14.08 17.15 -5.14
N ALA A 259 13.90 17.10 -3.81
CA ALA A 259 12.81 17.77 -3.12
C ALA A 259 13.30 18.41 -1.82
N PRO A 260 12.63 19.48 -1.34
CA PRO A 260 12.90 20.03 -0.03
C PRO A 260 12.72 18.98 1.06
N LEU A 261 13.67 18.91 1.99
CA LEU A 261 13.61 18.02 3.14
C LEU A 261 12.27 18.18 3.91
N GLU A 262 11.84 19.41 4.08
CA GLU A 262 10.59 19.75 4.77
C GLU A 262 9.36 19.12 4.07
N GLU A 263 9.32 19.12 2.74
CA GLU A 263 8.22 18.50 1.97
C GLU A 263 8.14 16.99 2.19
N ALA A 264 9.29 16.31 2.14
CA ALA A 264 9.34 14.86 2.36
C ALA A 264 8.96 14.49 3.81
N LEU A 265 9.42 15.27 4.80
CA LEU A 265 9.06 15.08 6.21
C LEU A 265 7.57 15.33 6.47
N ARG A 266 7.00 16.35 5.83
CA ARG A 266 5.58 16.68 5.91
C ARG A 266 4.73 15.54 5.34
N ALA A 267 5.06 15.06 4.14
CA ALA A 267 4.37 13.92 3.52
C ALA A 267 4.47 12.67 4.40
N PHE A 268 5.64 12.40 4.98
CA PHE A 268 5.85 11.28 5.91
C PHE A 268 4.93 11.37 7.14
N ALA A 269 4.82 12.53 7.78
CA ALA A 269 3.97 12.70 8.96
C ALA A 269 2.48 12.57 8.60
N ILE A 270 2.06 13.08 7.44
CA ILE A 270 0.68 12.94 6.93
C ILE A 270 0.37 11.46 6.62
N ASP A 271 1.23 10.76 5.86
CA ASP A 271 0.99 9.35 5.51
C ASP A 271 0.95 8.45 6.75
N THR A 272 1.85 8.69 7.69
CA THR A 272 1.87 7.93 8.96
C THR A 272 0.58 8.16 9.75
N THR A 273 0.02 9.37 9.74
CA THR A 273 -1.28 9.68 10.36
C THR A 273 -2.42 8.96 9.64
N LEU A 274 -2.46 8.97 8.30
CA LEU A 274 -3.46 8.24 7.51
C LEU A 274 -3.45 6.74 7.85
N ARG A 275 -2.26 6.14 7.97
CA ARG A 275 -2.13 4.71 8.34
C ARG A 275 -2.60 4.42 9.77
N ALA A 276 -2.34 5.32 10.70
CA ALA A 276 -2.88 5.19 12.06
C ALA A 276 -4.40 5.25 12.08
N CYS A 277 -5.01 6.13 11.29
CA CYS A 277 -6.47 6.19 11.13
C CYS A 277 -7.04 4.90 10.54
N ASN A 278 -6.41 4.35 9.49
CA ASN A 278 -6.83 3.07 8.91
C ASN A 278 -6.74 1.94 9.93
N THR A 279 -5.63 1.84 10.68
CA THR A 279 -5.46 0.84 11.76
C THR A 279 -6.58 0.95 12.78
N PHE A 280 -7.00 2.16 13.13
CA PHE A 280 -8.08 2.41 14.07
C PHE A 280 -9.45 1.98 13.51
N ILE A 281 -9.78 2.34 12.28
CA ILE A 281 -11.08 2.07 11.66
C ILE A 281 -11.26 0.58 11.34
N GLU A 282 -10.20 -0.12 10.97
CA GLU A 282 -10.23 -1.53 10.57
C GLU A 282 -10.48 -2.51 11.74
N GLY A 283 -10.66 -2.00 12.96
CA GLY A 283 -10.99 -2.84 14.12
C GLY A 283 -9.82 -3.66 14.64
N ASN A 284 -8.60 -3.17 14.48
CA ASN A 284 -7.40 -3.76 15.04
C ASN A 284 -7.44 -3.74 16.58
N THR A 285 -6.53 -4.48 17.23
CA THR A 285 -6.45 -4.53 18.68
C THR A 285 -6.13 -3.15 19.28
N TYR A 286 -6.51 -2.93 20.53
CA TYR A 286 -6.20 -1.69 21.25
C TYR A 286 -4.69 -1.39 21.25
N GLN A 287 -3.85 -2.42 21.40
CA GLN A 287 -2.39 -2.27 21.39
C GLN A 287 -1.87 -1.80 20.01
N GLU A 288 -2.38 -2.36 18.93
CA GLU A 288 -2.00 -1.96 17.57
C GLU A 288 -2.44 -0.53 17.26
N ILE A 289 -3.62 -0.14 17.71
CA ILE A 289 -4.14 1.22 17.56
C ILE A 289 -3.27 2.22 18.35
N CYS A 290 -2.97 1.93 19.61
CA CYS A 290 -2.11 2.79 20.44
C CYS A 290 -0.71 2.91 19.85
N PHE A 291 -0.15 1.81 19.35
CA PHE A 291 1.15 1.83 18.68
C PHE A 291 1.13 2.71 17.42
N ALA A 292 0.10 2.57 16.58
CA ALA A 292 -0.04 3.36 15.35
C ALA A 292 -0.23 4.86 15.65
N ALA A 293 -1.02 5.19 16.68
CA ALA A 293 -1.24 6.56 17.13
C ALA A 293 0.05 7.21 17.68
N ASP A 294 0.82 6.47 18.51
CA ASP A 294 2.13 6.93 18.99
C ASP A 294 3.13 7.10 17.83
N TRP A 295 3.07 6.21 16.84
CA TRP A 295 3.92 6.35 15.66
C TRP A 295 3.57 7.59 14.83
N ALA A 296 2.30 7.90 14.63
CA ALA A 296 1.87 9.15 14.00
C ALA A 296 2.36 10.38 14.78
N ARG A 297 2.24 10.39 16.11
CA ARG A 297 2.79 11.46 16.96
C ARG A 297 4.30 11.64 16.76
N ARG A 298 5.08 10.54 16.77
CA ARG A 298 6.54 10.57 16.55
C ARG A 298 6.92 11.08 15.16
N ALA A 299 6.14 10.76 14.14
CA ALA A 299 6.38 11.30 12.80
C ALA A 299 6.27 12.83 12.79
N TRP A 300 5.32 13.39 13.53
CA TRP A 300 5.21 14.83 13.73
C TRP A 300 6.37 15.41 14.57
N ASP A 301 6.86 14.70 15.59
CA ASP A 301 8.03 15.12 16.36
C ASP A 301 9.28 15.19 15.45
N TYR A 302 9.47 14.23 14.53
CA TYR A 302 10.54 14.30 13.53
C TYR A 302 10.39 15.49 12.59
N TYR A 303 9.17 15.73 12.09
CA TYR A 303 8.88 16.89 11.26
C TYR A 303 9.26 18.19 11.97
N ASP A 304 8.82 18.39 13.20
CA ASP A 304 9.12 19.61 13.98
C ASP A 304 10.62 19.78 14.29
N ALA A 305 11.31 18.68 14.54
CA ALA A 305 12.75 18.71 14.84
C ALA A 305 13.63 19.02 13.62
N LEU A 306 13.21 18.61 12.41
CA LEU A 306 14.07 18.59 11.23
C LEU A 306 13.65 19.56 10.12
N LYS A 307 12.45 20.14 10.15
CA LYS A 307 11.92 20.98 9.07
C LYS A 307 12.73 22.24 8.76
N HIS A 308 13.55 22.70 9.71
CA HIS A 308 14.37 23.92 9.60
C HIS A 308 15.88 23.64 9.47
N THR A 309 16.28 22.37 9.36
CA THR A 309 17.69 21.97 9.22
C THR A 309 18.05 21.60 7.77
#